data_d327bc0a9028e22258896b74848f4e7e
#
_entry.id   d327bc0a9028e22258896b74848f4e7e
#
_cell.length_a   1.000
_cell.length_b   1.000
_cell.length_c   1.000
_cell.angle_alpha   90.00
_cell.angle_beta   90.00
_cell.angle_gamma   90.00
#
_symmetry.space_group_name_H-M   'P 1'
#
loop_
_entity.id
_entity.type
_entity.pdbx_description
1 polymer ?
#
loop_
_entity_poly.entity_id
_entity_poly.type
_entity_poly.pdbx_seq_one_letter_code
_entity_poly.pdbx_strand_id
1 'polypeptide(L)'
;MKTTTEMQLVPITKLVPYVNNARTHSPEQINKLRSSLREFGFINPVIIDRDYGVIAGHGRILAAKEEGITKVPCVFADHLTEAQKKAYIIADNRMAMDAGWDEELLRVEIESLQAVDFDPLLTGFDENELSKLFDDGIDAQEDDFDVDAELQKPTFTKSGDIWILGRHRLICGDSTKEETFTALMDGRKANLVITDPPYNVNYEGSAGKIKNDNMASEKFFDFLFDAFSNMEKVMADDASIYVFHADTEGLNFRKAFDAAGFYLSGCCIWKKQSLVLGRSPYQWQHEPCLYGWKKKGKHQWYTGRKESTIWEFDKPKKNGDHPTMKPIPLLAYPIQNSSMANSVVLDPFGGSGSTLIACEQTDRICYTIELDEKFCDVIVKRYIEQVGSNEKVSVLRDGKVLPFTEVANTAPEV
;
A
#
# COMPACT_ATOMS: atom_id res chain seq x y z
N MET A 1 5.26 -6.34 -50.54
CA MET A 1 4.76 -5.48 -49.44
C MET A 1 5.22 -4.08 -49.78
N LYS A 2 4.32 -3.07 -49.94
CA LYS A 2 4.71 -1.67 -50.14
C LYS A 2 4.86 -1.04 -48.79
N THR A 3 6.07 -0.55 -48.48
CA THR A 3 6.38 0.17 -47.24
C THR A 3 6.43 1.66 -47.51
N THR A 4 5.78 2.46 -46.64
CA THR A 4 5.86 3.91 -46.66
C THR A 4 7.06 4.30 -45.82
N THR A 5 8.06 5.04 -46.36
CA THR A 5 9.36 5.24 -45.76
C THR A 5 9.74 6.68 -45.46
N GLU A 6 8.97 7.68 -45.93
CA GLU A 6 9.29 9.09 -45.70
C GLU A 6 8.31 9.77 -44.78
N MET A 7 8.82 10.36 -43.72
CA MET A 7 8.07 11.24 -42.81
C MET A 7 8.39 12.71 -43.16
N GLN A 8 7.33 13.51 -43.31
CA GLN A 8 7.46 14.93 -43.63
C GLN A 8 6.70 15.81 -42.63
N LEU A 9 7.24 16.96 -42.30
CA LEU A 9 6.53 17.97 -41.49
C LEU A 9 5.55 18.76 -42.35
N VAL A 10 4.27 18.59 -42.11
CA VAL A 10 3.18 19.21 -42.86
C VAL A 10 2.48 20.27 -41.99
N PRO A 11 2.24 21.50 -42.52
CA PRO A 11 1.41 22.47 -41.82
C PRO A 11 0.02 21.95 -41.51
N ILE A 12 -0.45 22.08 -40.28
CA ILE A 12 -1.78 21.60 -39.86
C ILE A 12 -2.89 22.23 -40.71
N THR A 13 -2.69 23.46 -41.19
CA THR A 13 -3.65 24.17 -42.02
C THR A 13 -3.86 23.56 -43.41
N LYS A 14 -2.94 22.71 -43.86
CA LYS A 14 -3.09 21.94 -45.11
C LYS A 14 -3.84 20.64 -44.95
N LEU A 15 -3.96 20.13 -43.71
CA LEU A 15 -4.60 18.84 -43.47
C LEU A 15 -6.11 18.93 -43.62
N VAL A 16 -6.68 18.04 -44.40
CA VAL A 16 -8.12 17.93 -44.67
C VAL A 16 -8.69 16.77 -43.85
N PRO A 17 -9.44 17.03 -42.77
CA PRO A 17 -10.05 15.97 -41.96
C PRO A 17 -11.05 15.16 -42.81
N TYR A 18 -11.10 13.84 -42.58
CA TYR A 18 -12.09 12.99 -43.24
C TYR A 18 -13.50 13.27 -42.71
N VAL A 19 -14.42 13.76 -43.57
CA VAL A 19 -15.75 14.24 -43.18
C VAL A 19 -16.60 13.15 -42.53
N ASN A 20 -16.46 11.90 -43.00
CA ASN A 20 -17.23 10.75 -42.52
C ASN A 20 -16.46 9.95 -41.46
N ASN A 21 -15.60 10.59 -40.67
CA ASN A 21 -14.91 9.92 -39.56
C ASN A 21 -15.92 9.53 -38.48
N ALA A 22 -16.16 8.25 -38.32
CA ALA A 22 -17.11 7.73 -37.33
C ALA A 22 -16.60 7.77 -35.90
N ARG A 23 -15.28 8.02 -35.69
CA ARG A 23 -14.67 8.06 -34.33
C ARG A 23 -14.84 9.46 -33.75
N THR A 24 -15.50 9.52 -32.61
CA THR A 24 -15.61 10.74 -31.78
C THR A 24 -14.46 10.83 -30.80
N HIS A 25 -14.11 12.03 -30.39
CA HIS A 25 -13.07 12.29 -29.41
C HIS A 25 -13.67 13.14 -28.28
N SER A 26 -13.64 12.62 -27.04
CA SER A 26 -14.07 13.39 -25.88
C SER A 26 -13.03 14.46 -25.50
N PRO A 27 -13.44 15.53 -24.80
CA PRO A 27 -12.49 16.52 -24.26
C PRO A 27 -11.41 15.89 -23.38
N GLU A 28 -11.78 14.88 -22.58
CA GLU A 28 -10.86 14.14 -21.71
C GLU A 28 -9.79 13.41 -22.53
N GLN A 29 -10.20 12.72 -23.61
CA GLN A 29 -9.26 12.05 -24.51
C GLN A 29 -8.30 13.05 -25.19
N ILE A 30 -8.82 14.21 -25.63
CA ILE A 30 -7.96 15.24 -26.22
C ILE A 30 -6.97 15.77 -25.17
N ASN A 31 -7.38 15.96 -23.92
CA ASN A 31 -6.48 16.38 -22.86
C ASN A 31 -5.38 15.33 -22.56
N LYS A 32 -5.71 14.01 -22.55
CA LYS A 32 -4.71 12.95 -22.43
C LYS A 32 -3.70 13.00 -23.59
N LEU A 33 -4.17 13.19 -24.83
CA LEU A 33 -3.29 13.35 -26.00
C LEU A 33 -2.42 14.60 -25.92
N ARG A 34 -2.93 15.73 -25.42
CA ARG A 34 -2.15 16.98 -25.20
C ARG A 34 -1.03 16.76 -24.20
N SER A 35 -1.33 16.14 -23.05
CA SER A 35 -0.31 15.79 -22.05
C SER A 35 0.78 14.90 -22.63
N SER A 36 0.40 13.88 -23.40
CA SER A 36 1.34 13.01 -24.11
C SER A 36 2.21 13.78 -25.12
N LEU A 37 1.64 14.72 -25.87
CA LEU A 37 2.41 15.56 -26.82
C LEU A 37 3.38 16.50 -26.12
N ARG A 38 3.06 17.00 -24.95
CA ARG A 38 3.96 17.85 -24.15
C ARG A 38 5.15 17.06 -23.61
N GLU A 39 4.89 15.86 -23.09
CA GLU A 39 5.90 15.02 -22.43
C GLU A 39 6.80 14.31 -23.45
N PHE A 40 6.20 13.62 -24.41
CA PHE A 40 6.92 12.73 -25.32
C PHE A 40 7.18 13.38 -26.70
N GLY A 41 6.57 14.51 -26.98
CA GLY A 41 6.57 15.08 -28.33
C GLY A 41 5.62 14.34 -29.30
N PHE A 42 5.71 14.70 -30.58
CA PHE A 42 4.86 14.11 -31.62
C PHE A 42 5.55 12.86 -32.24
N ILE A 43 5.56 11.74 -31.53
CA ILE A 43 6.31 10.51 -31.93
C ILE A 43 5.54 9.73 -33.00
N ASN A 44 4.22 9.54 -32.84
CA ASN A 44 3.40 8.72 -33.75
C ASN A 44 2.81 9.60 -34.88
N PRO A 45 3.27 9.49 -36.14
CA PRO A 45 2.89 10.40 -37.21
C PRO A 45 1.42 10.29 -37.64
N VAL A 46 0.91 11.33 -38.29
CA VAL A 46 -0.39 11.33 -38.95
C VAL A 46 -0.27 10.64 -40.31
N ILE A 47 -1.20 9.78 -40.67
CA ILE A 47 -1.26 9.14 -42.00
C ILE A 47 -2.16 9.98 -42.90
N ILE A 48 -1.65 10.39 -44.04
CA ILE A 48 -2.35 11.24 -45.01
C ILE A 48 -2.22 10.67 -46.45
N ASP A 49 -3.06 11.14 -47.34
CA ASP A 49 -2.88 10.94 -48.78
C ASP A 49 -2.19 12.13 -49.45
N ARG A 50 -1.97 12.04 -50.76
CA ARG A 50 -1.31 13.08 -51.59
C ARG A 50 -2.05 14.43 -51.62
N ASP A 51 -3.38 14.40 -51.35
CA ASP A 51 -4.22 15.59 -51.32
C ASP A 51 -4.38 16.12 -49.88
N TYR A 52 -3.49 15.68 -48.94
CA TYR A 52 -3.49 16.00 -47.53
C TYR A 52 -4.72 15.50 -46.77
N GLY A 53 -5.52 14.59 -47.36
CA GLY A 53 -6.64 13.94 -46.69
C GLY A 53 -6.16 13.07 -45.53
N VAL A 54 -6.71 13.30 -44.36
CA VAL A 54 -6.31 12.57 -43.12
C VAL A 54 -6.94 11.18 -43.11
N ILE A 55 -6.09 10.15 -43.05
CA ILE A 55 -6.49 8.74 -42.99
C ILE A 55 -6.47 8.26 -41.52
N ALA A 56 -5.42 8.60 -40.76
CA ALA A 56 -5.32 8.25 -39.33
C ALA A 56 -4.65 9.38 -38.51
N GLY A 57 -5.04 9.52 -37.25
CA GLY A 57 -4.46 10.50 -36.33
C GLY A 57 -5.30 11.78 -36.10
N HIS A 58 -6.61 11.75 -36.36
CA HIS A 58 -7.50 12.90 -36.18
C HIS A 58 -7.43 13.49 -34.75
N GLY A 59 -7.47 12.65 -33.70
CA GLY A 59 -7.35 13.13 -32.31
C GLY A 59 -6.03 13.83 -32.02
N ARG A 60 -4.91 13.32 -32.57
CA ARG A 60 -3.58 13.95 -32.42
C ARG A 60 -3.52 15.34 -33.11
N ILE A 61 -4.18 15.50 -34.24
CA ILE A 61 -4.30 16.80 -34.92
C ILE A 61 -5.08 17.79 -34.04
N LEU A 62 -6.19 17.35 -33.43
CA LEU A 62 -6.99 18.19 -32.53
C LEU A 62 -6.15 18.62 -31.33
N ALA A 63 -5.49 17.69 -30.66
CA ALA A 63 -4.60 17.97 -29.54
C ALA A 63 -3.45 18.92 -29.92
N ALA A 64 -2.82 18.71 -31.07
CA ALA A 64 -1.75 19.56 -31.60
C ALA A 64 -2.22 20.99 -31.89
N LYS A 65 -3.44 21.16 -32.40
CA LYS A 65 -4.04 22.51 -32.62
C LYS A 65 -4.22 23.24 -31.29
N GLU A 66 -4.72 22.57 -30.26
CA GLU A 66 -4.90 23.17 -28.93
C GLU A 66 -3.58 23.49 -28.26
N GLU A 67 -2.51 22.74 -28.55
CA GLU A 67 -1.14 23.03 -28.07
C GLU A 67 -0.40 24.07 -28.92
N GLY A 68 -1.05 24.66 -29.94
CA GLY A 68 -0.43 25.66 -30.80
C GLY A 68 0.66 25.15 -31.75
N ILE A 69 0.71 23.83 -31.95
CA ILE A 69 1.66 23.18 -32.87
C ILE A 69 1.22 23.51 -34.30
N THR A 70 2.10 24.11 -35.09
CA THR A 70 1.78 24.56 -36.46
C THR A 70 2.08 23.55 -37.55
N LYS A 71 3.00 22.61 -37.29
CA LYS A 71 3.39 21.55 -38.21
C LYS A 71 3.44 20.20 -37.49
N VAL A 72 2.96 19.15 -38.12
CA VAL A 72 2.95 17.81 -37.56
C VAL A 72 3.64 16.81 -38.48
N PRO A 73 4.28 15.76 -37.96
CA PRO A 73 4.89 14.72 -38.76
C PRO A 73 3.79 13.91 -39.45
N CYS A 74 3.93 13.74 -40.77
CA CYS A 74 2.99 13.00 -41.60
C CYS A 74 3.70 11.95 -42.43
N VAL A 75 3.01 10.85 -42.67
CA VAL A 75 3.42 9.78 -43.59
C VAL A 75 2.38 9.67 -44.70
N PHE A 76 2.86 9.63 -45.94
CA PHE A 76 1.99 9.57 -47.12
C PHE A 76 1.65 8.11 -47.47
N ALA A 77 0.36 7.78 -47.57
CA ALA A 77 -0.17 6.47 -47.94
C ALA A 77 -0.77 6.50 -49.36
N ASP A 78 -0.02 6.99 -50.35
CA ASP A 78 -0.44 7.23 -51.74
C ASP A 78 -0.78 5.98 -52.56
N HIS A 79 -0.42 4.82 -52.05
CA HIS A 79 -0.64 3.54 -52.69
C HIS A 79 -2.04 2.95 -52.44
N LEU A 80 -2.84 3.59 -51.55
CA LEU A 80 -4.18 3.12 -51.22
C LEU A 80 -5.23 3.65 -52.22
N THR A 81 -6.11 2.78 -52.67
CA THR A 81 -7.32 3.19 -53.40
C THR A 81 -8.32 3.83 -52.41
N GLU A 82 -9.30 4.58 -52.93
CA GLU A 82 -10.35 5.21 -52.11
C GLU A 82 -11.13 4.20 -51.24
N ALA A 83 -11.39 3.01 -51.74
CA ALA A 83 -12.03 1.93 -50.99
C ALA A 83 -11.10 1.43 -49.84
N GLN A 84 -9.81 1.28 -50.13
CA GLN A 84 -8.81 0.86 -49.12
C GLN A 84 -8.59 1.91 -48.04
N LYS A 85 -8.59 3.24 -48.39
CA LYS A 85 -8.53 4.32 -47.41
C LYS A 85 -9.69 4.22 -46.42
N LYS A 86 -10.95 4.14 -46.93
CA LYS A 86 -12.15 4.00 -46.08
C LYS A 86 -12.09 2.76 -45.18
N ALA A 87 -11.69 1.61 -45.73
CA ALA A 87 -11.55 0.37 -44.98
C ALA A 87 -10.47 0.50 -43.89
N TYR A 88 -9.34 1.13 -44.25
CA TYR A 88 -8.24 1.32 -43.28
C TYR A 88 -8.62 2.25 -42.13
N ILE A 89 -9.32 3.37 -42.39
CA ILE A 89 -9.83 4.28 -41.34
C ILE A 89 -10.68 3.52 -40.32
N ILE A 90 -11.54 2.60 -40.77
CA ILE A 90 -12.37 1.78 -39.89
C ILE A 90 -11.52 0.75 -39.15
N ALA A 91 -10.65 0.03 -39.86
CA ALA A 91 -9.82 -1.04 -39.32
C ALA A 91 -8.83 -0.54 -38.26
N ASP A 92 -8.14 0.57 -38.52
CA ASP A 92 -7.19 1.20 -37.58
C ASP A 92 -7.86 1.55 -36.24
N ASN A 93 -9.07 2.13 -36.34
CA ASN A 93 -9.86 2.46 -35.15
C ASN A 93 -10.37 1.21 -34.40
N ARG A 94 -10.79 0.16 -35.13
CA ARG A 94 -11.37 -1.04 -34.54
C ARG A 94 -10.32 -1.92 -33.88
N MET A 95 -9.19 -2.16 -34.58
CA MET A 95 -8.09 -2.99 -34.03
C MET A 95 -7.51 -2.44 -32.72
N ALA A 96 -7.45 -1.10 -32.58
CA ALA A 96 -7.00 -0.50 -31.33
C ALA A 96 -7.94 -0.78 -30.13
N MET A 97 -9.20 -1.16 -30.39
CA MET A 97 -10.17 -1.48 -29.34
C MET A 97 -10.19 -2.97 -28.96
N ASP A 98 -9.58 -3.82 -29.77
CA ASP A 98 -9.59 -5.29 -29.56
C ASP A 98 -8.42 -5.75 -28.68
N ALA A 99 -7.41 -4.90 -28.44
CA ALA A 99 -6.30 -5.20 -27.56
C ALA A 99 -6.71 -5.02 -26.08
N GLY A 100 -6.30 -5.96 -25.23
CA GLY A 100 -6.42 -5.88 -23.79
C GLY A 100 -5.05 -5.65 -23.12
N TRP A 101 -5.04 -5.59 -21.80
CA TRP A 101 -3.83 -5.49 -20.98
C TRP A 101 -3.61 -6.79 -20.23
N ASP A 102 -2.36 -7.19 -20.08
CA ASP A 102 -1.93 -8.11 -19.03
C ASP A 102 -1.79 -7.26 -17.76
N GLU A 103 -2.73 -7.41 -16.83
CA GLU A 103 -2.84 -6.55 -15.65
C GLU A 103 -1.65 -6.73 -14.71
N GLU A 104 -1.07 -7.94 -14.59
CA GLU A 104 0.11 -8.18 -13.75
C GLU A 104 1.34 -7.47 -14.30
N LEU A 105 1.59 -7.60 -15.60
CA LEU A 105 2.68 -6.90 -16.26
C LEU A 105 2.48 -5.38 -16.25
N LEU A 106 1.24 -4.93 -16.45
CA LEU A 106 0.92 -3.50 -16.42
C LEU A 106 1.17 -2.90 -15.03
N ARG A 107 0.82 -3.61 -13.94
CA ARG A 107 1.15 -3.20 -12.57
C ARG A 107 2.65 -2.98 -12.40
N VAL A 108 3.46 -3.97 -12.78
CA VAL A 108 4.93 -3.90 -12.66
C VAL A 108 5.49 -2.69 -13.42
N GLU A 109 5.00 -2.42 -14.64
CA GLU A 109 5.46 -1.27 -15.43
C GLU A 109 5.06 0.06 -14.80
N ILE A 110 3.80 0.20 -14.34
CA ILE A 110 3.34 1.42 -13.65
C ILE A 110 4.15 1.68 -12.37
N GLU A 111 4.45 0.63 -11.59
CA GLU A 111 5.30 0.73 -10.39
C GLU A 111 6.71 1.19 -10.72
N SER A 112 7.29 0.63 -11.78
CA SER A 112 8.63 1.02 -12.21
C SER A 112 8.72 2.51 -12.57
N LEU A 113 7.65 3.06 -13.14
CA LEU A 113 7.52 4.49 -13.43
C LEU A 113 7.38 5.32 -12.15
N GLN A 114 6.57 4.87 -11.20
CA GLN A 114 6.41 5.55 -9.90
C GLN A 114 7.72 5.55 -9.10
N ALA A 115 8.49 4.47 -9.15
CA ALA A 115 9.78 4.34 -8.46
C ALA A 115 10.82 5.39 -8.91
N VAL A 116 10.67 5.94 -10.13
CA VAL A 116 11.54 7.01 -10.67
C VAL A 116 10.85 8.38 -10.70
N ASP A 117 9.76 8.58 -9.93
CA ASP A 117 8.95 9.81 -9.86
C ASP A 117 8.30 10.21 -11.20
N PHE A 118 8.09 9.28 -12.10
CA PHE A 118 7.35 9.55 -13.33
C PHE A 118 5.85 9.50 -13.04
N ASP A 119 5.11 10.53 -13.48
CA ASP A 119 3.66 10.60 -13.25
C ASP A 119 2.94 9.53 -14.11
N PRO A 120 2.33 8.49 -13.48
CA PRO A 120 1.66 7.43 -14.23
C PRO A 120 0.42 7.90 -15.01
N LEU A 121 -0.16 9.07 -14.70
CA LEU A 121 -1.26 9.65 -15.48
C LEU A 121 -0.83 10.02 -16.91
N LEU A 122 0.47 10.22 -17.15
CA LEU A 122 1.03 10.46 -18.47
C LEU A 122 1.01 9.23 -19.38
N THR A 123 0.81 8.04 -18.83
CA THR A 123 0.63 6.79 -19.60
C THR A 123 -0.73 6.73 -20.32
N GLY A 124 -1.66 7.62 -19.98
CA GLY A 124 -3.00 7.70 -20.54
C GLY A 124 -4.08 7.02 -19.70
N PHE A 125 -3.72 6.27 -18.66
CA PHE A 125 -4.67 5.80 -17.64
C PHE A 125 -5.16 6.99 -16.80
N ASP A 126 -6.39 6.94 -16.34
CA ASP A 126 -6.90 7.90 -15.35
C ASP A 126 -6.77 7.36 -13.92
N GLU A 127 -7.02 8.23 -12.93
CA GLU A 127 -6.91 7.87 -11.50
C GLU A 127 -7.81 6.68 -11.12
N ASN A 128 -9.00 6.56 -11.72
CA ASN A 128 -9.90 5.44 -11.42
C ASN A 128 -9.42 4.14 -12.07
N GLU A 129 -8.85 4.21 -13.28
CA GLU A 129 -8.27 3.05 -13.97
C GLU A 129 -7.05 2.54 -13.19
N LEU A 130 -6.16 3.44 -12.75
CA LEU A 130 -5.01 3.08 -11.92
C LEU A 130 -5.44 2.54 -10.56
N SER A 131 -6.41 3.18 -9.90
CA SER A 131 -6.95 2.69 -8.64
C SER A 131 -7.49 1.26 -8.76
N LYS A 132 -8.23 0.95 -9.81
CA LYS A 132 -8.75 -0.41 -10.05
C LYS A 132 -7.64 -1.42 -10.37
N LEU A 133 -6.61 -0.99 -11.08
CA LEU A 133 -5.46 -1.84 -11.40
C LEU A 133 -4.73 -2.30 -10.12
N PHE A 134 -4.67 -1.44 -9.10
CA PHE A 134 -4.04 -1.73 -7.82
C PHE A 134 -5.02 -2.20 -6.73
N ASP A 135 -6.31 -2.16 -6.99
CA ASP A 135 -7.34 -2.69 -6.10
C ASP A 135 -7.33 -4.23 -6.18
N ASP A 136 -6.82 -4.85 -5.15
CA ASP A 136 -6.78 -6.31 -5.05
C ASP A 136 -8.18 -6.93 -4.86
N GLY A 137 -9.22 -6.09 -4.71
CA GLY A 137 -10.61 -6.52 -4.48
C GLY A 137 -10.79 -7.30 -3.17
N ILE A 138 -9.81 -7.26 -2.29
CA ILE A 138 -9.79 -8.02 -1.04
C ILE A 138 -10.40 -7.15 0.07
N ASP A 139 -11.57 -7.57 0.52
CA ASP A 139 -12.25 -6.97 1.66
C ASP A 139 -11.90 -7.75 2.94
N ALA A 140 -10.97 -7.22 3.72
CA ALA A 140 -10.51 -7.84 4.95
C ALA A 140 -11.64 -7.84 6.00
N GLN A 141 -11.83 -8.97 6.66
CA GLN A 141 -12.90 -9.22 7.61
C GLN A 141 -12.36 -9.44 9.03
N GLU A 142 -13.17 -9.07 10.02
CA GLU A 142 -12.90 -9.44 11.42
C GLU A 142 -12.93 -10.96 11.58
N ASP A 143 -12.08 -11.47 12.48
CA ASP A 143 -12.13 -12.86 12.92
C ASP A 143 -12.90 -13.03 14.24
N ASP A 144 -13.20 -14.27 14.57
CA ASP A 144 -13.93 -14.65 15.79
C ASP A 144 -12.98 -15.15 16.91
N PHE A 145 -11.64 -14.93 16.77
CA PHE A 145 -10.63 -15.45 17.72
C PHE A 145 -10.79 -14.87 19.13
N ASP A 146 -10.85 -15.73 20.13
CA ASP A 146 -11.00 -15.32 21.54
C ASP A 146 -9.62 -15.14 22.20
N VAL A 147 -9.16 -13.88 22.19
CA VAL A 147 -7.86 -13.48 22.78
C VAL A 147 -7.83 -13.71 24.29
N ASP A 148 -8.94 -13.39 25.01
CA ASP A 148 -8.99 -13.53 26.45
C ASP A 148 -8.90 -14.99 26.89
N ALA A 149 -9.60 -15.88 26.19
CA ALA A 149 -9.52 -17.32 26.47
C ALA A 149 -8.11 -17.88 26.20
N GLU A 150 -7.42 -17.38 25.14
CA GLU A 150 -6.05 -17.84 24.85
C GLU A 150 -5.04 -17.36 25.91
N LEU A 151 -5.15 -16.13 26.38
CA LEU A 151 -4.27 -15.56 27.43
C LEU A 151 -4.34 -16.31 28.77
N GLN A 152 -5.38 -17.12 29.03
CA GLN A 152 -5.51 -17.94 30.24
C GLN A 152 -4.74 -19.28 30.12
N LYS A 153 -4.28 -19.67 28.92
CA LYS A 153 -3.59 -20.93 28.71
C LYS A 153 -2.10 -20.84 29.12
N PRO A 154 -1.47 -21.99 29.40
CA PRO A 154 -0.03 -22.03 29.65
C PRO A 154 0.79 -21.57 28.44
N THR A 155 1.84 -20.81 28.69
CA THR A 155 2.71 -20.24 27.66
C THR A 155 3.70 -21.26 27.12
N PHE A 156 3.89 -21.30 25.80
CA PHE A 156 4.85 -22.15 25.10
C PHE A 156 5.98 -21.36 24.43
N THR A 157 5.77 -20.08 24.10
CA THR A 157 6.81 -19.17 23.58
C THR A 157 7.80 -18.78 24.67
N LYS A 158 9.06 -18.54 24.27
CA LYS A 158 10.12 -18.02 25.12
C LYS A 158 10.71 -16.76 24.52
N SER A 159 11.26 -15.90 25.38
CA SER A 159 12.01 -14.74 24.90
C SER A 159 13.13 -15.15 23.96
N GLY A 160 13.25 -14.46 22.82
CA GLY A 160 14.20 -14.75 21.74
C GLY A 160 13.70 -15.76 20.69
N ASP A 161 12.57 -16.39 20.89
CA ASP A 161 11.97 -17.27 19.88
C ASP A 161 11.60 -16.50 18.61
N ILE A 162 11.91 -17.08 17.44
CA ILE A 162 11.46 -16.56 16.15
C ILE A 162 10.50 -17.58 15.54
N TRP A 163 9.22 -17.24 15.54
CA TRP A 163 8.18 -18.02 14.92
C TRP A 163 8.13 -17.77 13.41
N ILE A 164 8.04 -18.85 12.64
CA ILE A 164 7.79 -18.87 11.21
C ILE A 164 6.34 -19.31 11.03
N LEU A 165 5.51 -18.41 10.55
CA LEU A 165 4.06 -18.58 10.40
C LEU A 165 3.73 -18.52 8.89
N GLY A 166 3.89 -19.65 8.19
CA GLY A 166 3.85 -19.68 6.73
C GLY A 166 4.92 -18.79 6.12
N ARG A 167 4.52 -17.64 5.59
CA ARG A 167 5.42 -16.61 5.03
C ARG A 167 5.73 -15.46 6.02
N HIS A 168 5.01 -15.39 7.15
CA HIS A 168 5.18 -14.36 8.16
C HIS A 168 6.25 -14.75 9.19
N ARG A 169 6.73 -13.76 9.96
CA ARG A 169 7.68 -13.95 11.04
C ARG A 169 7.24 -13.16 12.28
N LEU A 170 7.37 -13.78 13.44
CA LEU A 170 7.16 -13.17 14.74
C LEU A 170 8.39 -13.43 15.60
N ILE A 171 8.94 -12.40 16.23
CA ILE A 171 9.97 -12.58 17.25
C ILE A 171 9.44 -12.15 18.63
N CYS A 172 9.69 -12.98 19.66
CA CYS A 172 9.46 -12.60 21.03
C CYS A 172 10.65 -11.75 21.53
N GLY A 173 10.51 -10.41 21.51
CA GLY A 173 11.64 -9.52 21.77
C GLY A 173 11.27 -8.08 22.04
N ASP A 174 12.28 -7.27 22.30
CA ASP A 174 12.16 -5.85 22.64
C ASP A 174 12.41 -4.96 21.41
N SER A 175 11.44 -4.13 21.07
CA SER A 175 11.47 -3.21 19.90
C SER A 175 12.39 -2.01 20.09
N THR A 176 12.95 -1.79 21.27
CA THR A 176 14.02 -0.81 21.48
C THR A 176 15.41 -1.35 21.09
N LYS A 177 15.53 -2.64 20.80
CA LYS A 177 16.81 -3.33 20.54
C LYS A 177 17.02 -3.58 19.05
N GLU A 178 18.15 -3.10 18.53
CA GLU A 178 18.52 -3.25 17.11
C GLU A 178 18.72 -4.72 16.71
N GLU A 179 19.25 -5.54 17.60
CA GLU A 179 19.45 -6.96 17.40
C GLU A 179 18.12 -7.72 17.16
N THR A 180 17.03 -7.29 17.80
CA THR A 180 15.69 -7.86 17.60
C THR A 180 15.23 -7.64 16.15
N PHE A 181 15.39 -6.42 15.62
CA PHE A 181 15.06 -6.13 14.23
C PHE A 181 15.95 -6.88 13.25
N THR A 182 17.25 -6.97 13.53
CA THR A 182 18.20 -7.70 12.68
C THR A 182 17.82 -9.17 12.56
N ALA A 183 17.48 -9.81 13.69
CA ALA A 183 17.07 -11.22 13.73
C ALA A 183 15.72 -11.44 13.04
N LEU A 184 14.75 -10.55 13.24
CA LEU A 184 13.43 -10.63 12.60
C LEU A 184 13.53 -10.47 11.09
N MET A 185 14.20 -9.42 10.63
CA MET A 185 14.22 -9.02 9.22
C MET A 185 15.06 -9.93 8.32
N ASP A 186 16.06 -10.60 8.86
CA ASP A 186 16.90 -11.58 8.16
C ASP A 186 17.42 -11.04 6.79
N GLY A 187 17.92 -9.81 6.81
CA GLY A 187 18.44 -9.10 5.64
C GLY A 187 17.37 -8.48 4.72
N ARG A 188 16.10 -8.69 4.96
CA ARG A 188 15.02 -8.04 4.21
C ARG A 188 14.80 -6.60 4.67
N LYS A 189 14.12 -5.81 3.84
CA LYS A 189 13.64 -4.46 4.17
C LYS A 189 12.12 -4.47 4.25
N ALA A 190 11.57 -3.65 5.15
CA ALA A 190 10.12 -3.43 5.23
C ALA A 190 9.68 -2.46 4.14
N ASN A 191 8.65 -2.83 3.39
CA ASN A 191 8.01 -1.97 2.38
C ASN A 191 6.97 -1.04 3.00
N LEU A 192 6.50 -1.38 4.20
CA LEU A 192 5.53 -0.61 4.98
C LEU A 192 5.78 -0.86 6.47
N VAL A 193 5.62 0.16 7.29
CA VAL A 193 5.45 0.02 8.74
C VAL A 193 4.06 0.47 9.12
N ILE A 194 3.35 -0.36 9.88
CA ILE A 194 2.10 0.00 10.56
C ILE A 194 2.15 -0.54 11.97
N THR A 195 1.95 0.32 12.97
CA THR A 195 2.23 -0.08 14.34
C THR A 195 1.45 0.71 15.38
N ASP A 196 1.26 0.10 16.55
CA ASP A 196 0.49 0.59 17.67
C ASP A 196 1.29 0.47 18.98
N PRO A 197 2.31 1.33 19.21
CA PRO A 197 3.12 1.28 20.41
C PRO A 197 2.31 1.56 21.68
N PRO A 198 2.79 1.19 22.88
CA PRO A 198 2.18 1.63 24.14
C PRO A 198 2.00 3.15 24.21
N TYR A 199 0.84 3.61 24.75
CA TYR A 199 0.47 5.02 24.74
C TYR A 199 0.86 5.82 25.97
N ASN A 200 1.51 5.18 26.95
CA ASN A 200 1.89 5.77 28.22
C ASN A 200 0.71 6.32 29.05
N VAL A 201 -0.43 5.64 28.98
CA VAL A 201 -1.67 6.05 29.65
C VAL A 201 -1.99 5.21 30.90
N ASN A 202 -1.03 4.37 31.34
CA ASN A 202 -1.16 3.44 32.48
C ASN A 202 -2.41 2.58 32.38
N TYR A 203 -2.65 2.00 31.20
CA TYR A 203 -3.80 1.17 30.94
C TYR A 203 -3.67 -0.18 31.65
N GLU A 204 -4.77 -0.58 32.34
CA GLU A 204 -4.91 -1.89 32.98
C GLU A 204 -6.20 -2.54 32.48
N GLY A 205 -6.08 -3.60 31.68
CA GLY A 205 -7.19 -4.37 31.12
C GLY A 205 -7.36 -5.74 31.79
N SER A 206 -8.25 -6.56 31.22
CA SER A 206 -8.49 -7.96 31.65
C SER A 206 -7.23 -8.82 31.62
N ALA A 207 -6.29 -8.54 30.69
CA ALA A 207 -4.99 -9.20 30.57
C ALA A 207 -3.90 -8.65 31.52
N GLY A 208 -4.22 -7.65 32.39
CA GLY A 208 -3.27 -6.97 33.26
C GLY A 208 -2.76 -5.65 32.69
N LYS A 209 -1.62 -5.17 33.21
CA LYS A 209 -0.99 -3.93 32.76
C LYS A 209 -0.17 -4.14 31.49
N ILE A 210 -0.30 -3.21 30.56
CA ILE A 210 0.57 -3.17 29.38
C ILE A 210 2.00 -2.85 29.83
N LYS A 211 2.97 -3.65 29.38
CA LYS A 211 4.40 -3.37 29.63
C LYS A 211 4.77 -2.04 28.96
N ASN A 212 5.56 -1.22 29.65
CA ASN A 212 6.04 0.10 29.17
C ASN A 212 4.95 1.19 28.98
N ASP A 213 3.77 1.06 29.60
CA ASP A 213 2.65 2.02 29.47
C ASP A 213 2.56 3.01 30.66
N ASN A 214 3.59 3.13 31.49
CA ASN A 214 3.67 4.07 32.64
C ASN A 214 5.10 4.55 32.84
N MET A 215 5.55 5.50 32.04
CA MET A 215 6.89 6.07 32.07
C MET A 215 6.83 7.58 32.31
N ALA A 216 7.92 8.15 32.90
CA ALA A 216 8.13 9.58 32.86
C ALA A 216 8.30 10.05 31.40
N SER A 217 7.83 11.27 31.07
CA SER A 217 7.77 11.79 29.71
C SER A 217 9.11 11.69 28.94
N GLU A 218 10.24 11.99 29.59
CA GLU A 218 11.57 11.88 28.97
C GLU A 218 11.94 10.44 28.62
N LYS A 219 11.69 9.49 29.52
CA LYS A 219 11.93 8.06 29.27
C LYS A 219 11.01 7.50 28.19
N PHE A 220 9.80 8.01 28.12
CA PHE A 220 8.86 7.63 27.09
C PHE A 220 9.29 8.13 25.72
N PHE A 221 9.81 9.36 25.63
CA PHE A 221 10.44 9.86 24.41
C PHE A 221 11.61 8.96 23.97
N ASP A 222 12.54 8.62 24.90
CA ASP A 222 13.69 7.76 24.58
C ASP A 222 13.22 6.37 24.06
N PHE A 223 12.22 5.78 24.70
CA PHE A 223 11.61 4.52 24.27
C PHE A 223 11.07 4.60 22.83
N LEU A 224 10.31 5.65 22.52
CA LEU A 224 9.77 5.85 21.16
C LEU A 224 10.89 6.12 20.16
N PHE A 225 11.87 6.93 20.55
CA PHE A 225 13.00 7.28 19.68
C PHE A 225 13.84 6.06 19.31
N ASP A 226 14.15 5.19 20.27
CA ASP A 226 14.89 3.95 20.03
C ASP A 226 14.13 3.03 19.09
N ALA A 227 12.84 2.79 19.35
CA ALA A 227 11.99 1.95 18.49
C ALA A 227 11.88 2.52 17.08
N PHE A 228 11.59 3.82 16.94
CA PHE A 228 11.44 4.46 15.62
C PHE A 228 12.76 4.52 14.84
N SER A 229 13.88 4.73 15.53
CA SER A 229 15.21 4.67 14.90
C SER A 229 15.53 3.28 14.36
N ASN A 230 15.13 2.23 15.07
CA ASN A 230 15.29 0.86 14.58
C ASN A 230 14.37 0.56 13.38
N MET A 231 13.14 1.06 13.39
CA MET A 231 12.23 0.97 12.22
C MET A 231 12.86 1.65 10.99
N GLU A 232 13.38 2.88 11.16
CA GLU A 232 14.00 3.63 10.07
C GLU A 232 15.14 2.84 9.40
N LYS A 233 16.02 2.20 10.18
CA LYS A 233 17.15 1.42 9.67
C LYS A 233 16.72 0.23 8.79
N VAL A 234 15.58 -0.40 9.09
CA VAL A 234 15.14 -1.62 8.40
C VAL A 234 14.09 -1.36 7.31
N MET A 235 13.52 -0.16 7.22
CA MET A 235 12.61 0.23 6.14
C MET A 235 13.35 0.39 4.81
N ALA A 236 12.66 0.10 3.71
CA ALA A 236 13.05 0.53 2.38
C ALA A 236 12.97 2.06 2.26
N ASP A 237 13.69 2.65 1.29
CA ASP A 237 13.74 4.12 1.17
C ASP A 237 12.45 4.73 0.62
N ASP A 238 11.59 3.90 0.01
CA ASP A 238 10.28 4.25 -0.52
C ASP A 238 9.10 3.74 0.34
N ALA A 239 9.39 3.21 1.53
CA ALA A 239 8.39 2.70 2.45
C ALA A 239 7.64 3.81 3.19
N SER A 240 6.33 3.63 3.37
CA SER A 240 5.49 4.45 4.25
C SER A 240 5.50 3.94 5.69
N ILE A 241 5.18 4.80 6.64
CA ILE A 241 5.01 4.46 8.06
C ILE A 241 3.72 5.06 8.62
N TYR A 242 2.96 4.22 9.35
CA TYR A 242 1.76 4.56 10.08
C TYR A 242 1.93 4.23 11.55
N VAL A 243 1.73 5.21 12.43
CA VAL A 243 1.90 5.04 13.88
C VAL A 243 0.67 5.53 14.60
N PHE A 244 -0.11 4.61 15.18
CA PHE A 244 -1.21 4.95 16.05
C PHE A 244 -0.70 5.50 17.39
N HIS A 245 -1.43 6.43 18.00
CA HIS A 245 -1.06 7.00 19.28
C HIS A 245 -2.26 7.59 20.04
N ALA A 246 -2.11 7.78 21.36
CA ALA A 246 -3.05 8.62 22.10
C ALA A 246 -2.77 10.11 21.82
N ASP A 247 -3.80 10.92 21.68
CA ASP A 247 -3.68 12.35 21.46
C ASP A 247 -2.96 13.07 22.62
N THR A 248 -3.16 12.59 23.86
CA THR A 248 -2.49 13.12 25.07
C THR A 248 -0.96 13.04 25.00
N GLU A 249 -0.39 12.04 24.32
CA GLU A 249 1.03 11.84 24.11
C GLU A 249 1.51 12.27 22.72
N GLY A 250 0.63 12.87 21.93
CA GLY A 250 0.91 13.26 20.55
C GLY A 250 2.17 14.13 20.36
N LEU A 251 2.57 14.90 21.40
CA LEU A 251 3.80 15.68 21.36
C LEU A 251 5.04 14.79 21.37
N ASN A 252 5.09 13.77 22.26
CA ASN A 252 6.21 12.83 22.35
C ASN A 252 6.32 11.98 21.08
N PHE A 253 5.19 11.48 20.57
CA PHE A 253 5.16 10.74 19.31
C PHE A 253 5.70 11.56 18.14
N ARG A 254 5.24 12.79 17.95
CA ARG A 254 5.70 13.66 16.85
C ARG A 254 7.18 14.02 16.97
N LYS A 255 7.66 14.31 18.18
CA LYS A 255 9.08 14.59 18.43
C LYS A 255 9.97 13.39 18.12
N ALA A 256 9.60 12.20 18.61
CA ALA A 256 10.35 10.97 18.36
C ALA A 256 10.33 10.60 16.86
N PHE A 257 9.19 10.76 16.20
CA PHE A 257 9.02 10.53 14.75
C PHE A 257 9.96 11.42 13.93
N ASP A 258 9.99 12.72 14.23
CA ASP A 258 10.88 13.66 13.55
C ASP A 258 12.37 13.39 13.85
N ALA A 259 12.70 13.11 15.11
CA ALA A 259 14.07 12.85 15.55
C ALA A 259 14.64 11.54 14.96
N ALA A 260 13.80 10.52 14.79
CA ALA A 260 14.18 9.25 14.15
C ALA A 260 14.40 9.36 12.62
N GLY A 261 14.14 10.53 12.02
CA GLY A 261 14.41 10.75 10.60
C GLY A 261 13.21 10.62 9.68
N PHE A 262 11.99 10.59 10.21
CA PHE A 262 10.77 10.54 9.42
C PHE A 262 10.22 11.93 9.07
N TYR A 263 9.73 12.07 7.86
CA TYR A 263 8.91 13.19 7.41
C TYR A 263 7.45 12.93 7.74
N LEU A 264 6.84 13.81 8.54
CA LEU A 264 5.43 13.73 8.88
C LEU A 264 4.61 14.37 7.76
N SER A 265 3.91 13.56 6.98
CA SER A 265 3.05 14.01 5.88
C SER A 265 1.65 14.39 6.37
N GLY A 266 1.09 13.62 7.29
CA GLY A 266 -0.25 13.85 7.79
C GLY A 266 -0.53 13.13 9.10
N CYS A 267 -1.71 13.43 9.67
CA CYS A 267 -2.26 12.72 10.80
C CYS A 267 -3.65 12.22 10.38
N CYS A 268 -3.79 10.91 10.22
CA CYS A 268 -5.06 10.26 9.97
C CYS A 268 -5.80 10.06 11.30
N ILE A 269 -7.11 10.05 11.26
CA ILE A 269 -7.97 9.95 12.44
C ILE A 269 -8.90 8.76 12.27
N TRP A 270 -8.68 7.71 13.05
CA TRP A 270 -9.67 6.67 13.17
C TRP A 270 -10.84 7.16 14.03
N LYS A 271 -11.99 7.39 13.41
CA LYS A 271 -13.23 7.75 14.08
C LYS A 271 -13.96 6.47 14.51
N LYS A 272 -14.12 6.30 15.82
CA LYS A 272 -14.82 5.16 16.41
C LYS A 272 -16.35 5.35 16.30
N GLN A 273 -17.08 4.25 16.18
CA GLN A 273 -18.56 4.29 16.14
C GLN A 273 -19.18 4.83 17.43
N SER A 274 -18.56 4.58 18.58
CA SER A 274 -19.03 5.03 19.90
C SER A 274 -17.95 5.79 20.65
N LEU A 275 -18.37 6.75 21.46
CA LEU A 275 -17.50 7.47 22.36
C LEU A 275 -17.06 6.57 23.54
N VAL A 276 -15.88 6.88 24.10
CA VAL A 276 -15.37 6.25 25.31
C VAL A 276 -15.66 7.21 26.47
N LEU A 277 -16.52 6.76 27.39
CA LEU A 277 -16.87 7.55 28.59
C LEU A 277 -15.64 7.75 29.47
N GLY A 278 -15.34 9.00 29.79
CA GLY A 278 -14.26 9.40 30.66
C GLY A 278 -14.66 10.58 31.56
N ARG A 279 -13.71 11.08 32.35
CA ARG A 279 -13.94 12.21 33.28
C ARG A 279 -13.83 13.58 32.60
N SER A 280 -13.39 13.63 31.34
CA SER A 280 -13.28 14.87 30.58
C SER A 280 -14.65 15.38 30.14
N PRO A 281 -14.86 16.71 30.01
CA PRO A 281 -16.08 17.27 29.40
C PRO A 281 -16.32 16.79 27.97
N TYR A 282 -15.27 16.62 27.17
CA TYR A 282 -15.34 16.01 25.86
C TYR A 282 -14.94 14.53 25.94
N GLN A 283 -15.77 13.66 25.37
CA GLN A 283 -15.53 12.23 25.35
C GLN A 283 -14.73 11.83 24.11
N TRP A 284 -13.77 10.94 24.27
CA TRP A 284 -12.92 10.47 23.18
C TRP A 284 -13.71 9.59 22.23
N GLN A 285 -13.68 9.92 20.93
CA GLN A 285 -14.31 9.14 19.86
C GLN A 285 -13.35 8.90 18.70
N HIS A 286 -12.05 9.13 18.90
CA HIS A 286 -11.07 8.95 17.85
C HIS A 286 -9.73 8.49 18.39
N GLU A 287 -8.92 7.95 17.48
CA GLU A 287 -7.49 7.73 17.69
C GLU A 287 -6.72 8.31 16.51
N PRO A 288 -5.68 9.12 16.75
CA PRO A 288 -4.81 9.63 15.68
C PRO A 288 -3.79 8.57 15.25
N CYS A 289 -3.41 8.65 13.98
CA CYS A 289 -2.37 7.84 13.35
C CYS A 289 -1.45 8.75 12.53
N LEU A 290 -0.17 8.84 12.92
CA LEU A 290 0.82 9.58 12.15
C LEU A 290 1.09 8.84 10.84
N TYR A 291 1.10 9.57 9.73
CA TYR A 291 1.45 9.07 8.40
C TYR A 291 2.67 9.81 7.85
N GLY A 292 3.64 9.06 7.35
CA GLY A 292 4.84 9.64 6.76
C GLY A 292 5.77 8.62 6.14
N TRP A 293 7.02 9.03 5.91
CA TRP A 293 8.10 8.23 5.31
C TRP A 293 9.46 8.78 5.73
N LYS A 294 10.57 8.18 5.30
CA LYS A 294 11.91 8.69 5.60
C LYS A 294 12.13 10.09 5.02
N LYS A 295 12.76 11.03 5.76
CA LYS A 295 13.04 12.39 5.29
C LYS A 295 13.83 12.45 3.98
N LYS A 296 14.67 11.46 3.71
CA LYS A 296 15.47 11.35 2.48
C LYS A 296 14.90 10.36 1.48
N GLY A 297 13.73 9.78 1.79
CA GLY A 297 13.08 8.78 0.99
C GLY A 297 11.87 9.32 0.22
N LYS A 298 11.12 8.41 -0.33
CA LYS A 298 9.85 8.61 -1.03
C LYS A 298 8.76 7.81 -0.32
N HIS A 299 7.58 7.78 -0.88
CA HIS A 299 6.51 6.90 -0.45
C HIS A 299 5.86 6.24 -1.66
N GLN A 300 5.37 5.03 -1.48
CA GLN A 300 4.54 4.34 -2.46
C GLN A 300 3.06 4.54 -2.10
N TRP A 301 2.22 4.70 -3.14
CA TRP A 301 0.80 4.89 -3.01
C TRP A 301 0.08 4.17 -4.16
N TYR A 302 -0.79 3.22 -3.84
CA TYR A 302 -1.39 2.28 -4.79
C TYR A 302 -2.89 2.46 -5.00
N THR A 303 -3.49 3.45 -4.34
CA THR A 303 -4.89 3.83 -4.52
C THR A 303 -5.00 5.23 -5.11
N GLY A 304 -6.20 5.64 -5.50
CA GLY A 304 -6.43 6.98 -6.06
C GLY A 304 -6.23 8.12 -5.06
N ARG A 305 -6.41 9.36 -5.49
CA ARG A 305 -6.26 10.58 -4.67
C ARG A 305 -7.54 10.98 -3.91
N LYS A 306 -8.47 10.05 -3.71
CA LYS A 306 -9.75 10.32 -3.03
C LYS A 306 -9.74 9.90 -1.56
N GLU A 307 -8.66 9.26 -1.10
CA GLU A 307 -8.55 8.77 0.26
C GLU A 307 -8.50 9.92 1.27
N SER A 308 -9.27 9.75 2.35
CA SER A 308 -9.43 10.78 3.38
C SER A 308 -8.56 10.48 4.61
N THR A 309 -8.18 11.54 5.33
CA THR A 309 -7.54 11.40 6.65
C THR A 309 -8.52 11.01 7.76
N ILE A 310 -9.82 10.92 7.48
CA ILE A 310 -10.82 10.44 8.44
C ILE A 310 -11.21 9.02 8.06
N TRP A 311 -10.93 8.07 8.96
CA TRP A 311 -11.18 6.65 8.78
C TRP A 311 -12.32 6.19 9.65
N GLU A 312 -13.38 5.66 9.05
CA GLU A 312 -14.59 5.20 9.77
C GLU A 312 -14.63 3.67 9.70
N PHE A 313 -14.15 3.02 10.75
CA PHE A 313 -14.17 1.57 10.93
C PHE A 313 -14.78 1.22 12.28
N ASP A 314 -15.70 0.28 12.28
CA ASP A 314 -16.36 -0.20 13.48
C ASP A 314 -15.45 -1.14 14.28
N LYS A 315 -15.58 -1.13 15.60
CA LYS A 315 -14.96 -2.15 16.45
C LYS A 315 -15.65 -3.50 16.29
N PRO A 316 -14.90 -4.63 16.40
CA PRO A 316 -15.50 -5.95 16.41
C PRO A 316 -16.55 -6.10 17.51
N LYS A 317 -17.66 -6.74 17.21
CA LYS A 317 -18.75 -6.93 18.18
C LYS A 317 -18.41 -7.93 19.29
N LYS A 318 -17.62 -8.96 19.00
CA LYS A 318 -17.29 -10.06 19.92
C LYS A 318 -16.15 -9.76 20.89
N ASN A 319 -15.16 -9.01 20.48
CA ASN A 319 -14.01 -8.61 21.31
C ASN A 319 -14.12 -7.14 21.76
N GLY A 320 -15.35 -6.62 21.87
CA GLY A 320 -15.64 -5.23 22.23
C GLY A 320 -15.15 -4.82 23.62
N ASP A 321 -14.87 -5.79 24.49
CA ASP A 321 -14.31 -5.58 25.83
C ASP A 321 -12.79 -5.51 25.85
N HIS A 322 -12.07 -5.85 24.72
CA HIS A 322 -10.64 -5.62 24.55
C HIS A 322 -10.42 -4.22 23.94
N PRO A 323 -10.21 -3.18 24.76
CA PRO A 323 -10.19 -1.80 24.29
C PRO A 323 -8.96 -1.45 23.45
N THR A 324 -7.92 -2.30 23.46
CA THR A 324 -6.65 -2.06 22.76
C THR A 324 -6.52 -2.76 21.39
N MET A 325 -7.42 -3.70 21.05
CA MET A 325 -7.35 -4.40 19.77
C MET A 325 -7.85 -3.51 18.63
N LYS A 326 -7.01 -3.36 17.59
CA LYS A 326 -7.39 -2.66 16.36
C LYS A 326 -8.22 -3.57 15.45
N PRO A 327 -9.27 -3.04 14.81
CA PRO A 327 -10.03 -3.77 13.80
C PRO A 327 -9.13 -4.21 12.63
N ILE A 328 -9.33 -5.44 12.13
CA ILE A 328 -8.59 -5.96 10.98
C ILE A 328 -8.81 -5.09 9.73
N PRO A 329 -10.06 -4.68 9.37
CA PRO A 329 -10.30 -3.79 8.24
C PRO A 329 -9.64 -2.42 8.38
N LEU A 330 -9.55 -1.87 9.59
CA LEU A 330 -8.85 -0.61 9.85
C LEU A 330 -7.36 -0.71 9.49
N LEU A 331 -6.72 -1.83 9.79
CA LEU A 331 -5.30 -2.05 9.49
C LEU A 331 -5.08 -2.42 8.02
N ALA A 332 -5.98 -3.20 7.43
CA ALA A 332 -5.93 -3.57 6.02
C ALA A 332 -5.99 -2.35 5.09
N TYR A 333 -6.77 -1.34 5.43
CA TYR A 333 -6.96 -0.14 4.61
C TYR A 333 -5.64 0.60 4.32
N PRO A 334 -4.83 1.07 5.29
CA PRO A 334 -3.53 1.69 4.98
C PRO A 334 -2.50 0.68 4.43
N ILE A 335 -2.62 -0.61 4.74
CA ILE A 335 -1.77 -1.65 4.17
C ILE A 335 -1.98 -1.72 2.65
N GLN A 336 -3.22 -1.77 2.17
CA GLN A 336 -3.54 -1.80 0.74
C GLN A 336 -3.19 -0.48 0.04
N ASN A 337 -3.37 0.67 0.71
CA ASN A 337 -3.04 1.97 0.14
C ASN A 337 -1.53 2.15 -0.10
N SER A 338 -0.67 1.58 0.74
CA SER A 338 0.79 1.85 0.77
C SER A 338 1.67 0.62 0.59
N SER A 339 1.10 -0.53 0.21
CA SER A 339 1.86 -1.75 -0.10
C SER A 339 1.13 -2.61 -1.13
N MET A 340 1.88 -3.51 -1.76
CA MET A 340 1.35 -4.48 -2.71
C MET A 340 1.33 -5.90 -2.14
N ALA A 341 0.68 -6.80 -2.85
CA ALA A 341 0.76 -8.22 -2.57
C ALA A 341 2.23 -8.67 -2.47
N ASN A 342 2.53 -9.54 -1.49
CA ASN A 342 3.87 -10.02 -1.14
C ASN A 342 4.84 -8.96 -0.58
N SER A 343 4.43 -7.71 -0.39
CA SER A 343 5.21 -6.70 0.35
C SER A 343 5.40 -7.09 1.81
N VAL A 344 6.57 -6.75 2.37
CA VAL A 344 6.85 -6.95 3.80
C VAL A 344 6.29 -5.77 4.59
N VAL A 345 5.32 -6.04 5.45
CA VAL A 345 4.74 -5.11 6.42
C VAL A 345 5.36 -5.39 7.79
N LEU A 346 5.92 -4.38 8.41
CA LEU A 346 6.55 -4.48 9.73
C LEU A 346 5.63 -3.88 10.80
N ASP A 347 5.36 -4.66 11.84
CA ASP A 347 4.69 -4.21 13.06
C ASP A 347 5.53 -4.55 14.30
N PRO A 348 6.31 -3.58 14.83
CA PRO A 348 7.15 -3.84 15.99
C PRO A 348 6.41 -3.96 17.33
N PHE A 349 5.08 -3.82 17.36
CA PHE A 349 4.26 -3.93 18.56
C PHE A 349 3.01 -4.77 18.25
N GLY A 350 3.25 -6.08 18.05
CA GLY A 350 2.27 -7.01 17.46
C GLY A 350 0.98 -7.19 18.25
N GLY A 351 1.03 -7.04 19.60
CA GLY A 351 -0.13 -7.19 20.47
C GLY A 351 -0.87 -8.49 20.21
N SER A 352 -2.16 -8.43 19.87
CA SER A 352 -2.98 -9.60 19.55
C SER A 352 -2.84 -10.13 18.12
N GLY A 353 -1.98 -9.51 17.27
CA GLY A 353 -1.70 -9.98 15.91
C GLY A 353 -2.67 -9.51 14.84
N SER A 354 -3.48 -8.48 15.08
CA SER A 354 -4.42 -7.96 14.08
C SER A 354 -3.74 -7.55 12.77
N THR A 355 -2.52 -6.96 12.86
CA THR A 355 -1.72 -6.61 11.67
C THR A 355 -1.32 -7.85 10.87
N LEU A 356 -0.94 -8.95 11.55
CA LEU A 356 -0.58 -10.20 10.87
C LEU A 356 -1.79 -10.80 10.14
N ILE A 357 -2.97 -10.80 10.76
CA ILE A 357 -4.19 -11.29 10.13
C ILE A 357 -4.60 -10.42 8.94
N ALA A 358 -4.52 -9.08 9.09
CA ALA A 358 -4.76 -8.16 7.97
C ALA A 358 -3.82 -8.44 6.79
N CYS A 359 -2.53 -8.70 7.06
CA CYS A 359 -1.55 -9.06 6.04
C CYS A 359 -1.85 -10.40 5.38
N GLU A 360 -2.23 -11.44 6.15
CA GLU A 360 -2.59 -12.74 5.59
C GLU A 360 -3.81 -12.62 4.68
N GLN A 361 -4.86 -11.92 5.12
CA GLN A 361 -6.07 -11.72 4.34
C GLN A 361 -5.86 -10.87 3.08
N THR A 362 -4.85 -10.00 3.07
CA THR A 362 -4.57 -9.09 1.94
C THR A 362 -3.34 -9.50 1.13
N ASP A 363 -2.86 -10.73 1.26
CA ASP A 363 -1.69 -11.28 0.57
C ASP A 363 -0.36 -10.55 0.84
N ARG A 364 -0.24 -9.82 1.96
CA ARG A 364 1.03 -9.21 2.41
C ARG A 364 1.76 -10.16 3.36
N ILE A 365 3.04 -9.88 3.61
CA ILE A 365 3.89 -10.63 4.52
C ILE A 365 4.11 -9.81 5.78
N CYS A 366 3.64 -10.27 6.93
CA CYS A 366 3.84 -9.59 8.20
C CYS A 366 5.12 -10.04 8.88
N TYR A 367 5.97 -9.08 9.28
CA TYR A 367 7.07 -9.29 10.22
C TYR A 367 6.76 -8.51 11.48
N THR A 368 6.63 -9.18 12.63
CA THR A 368 6.15 -8.55 13.86
C THR A 368 7.04 -8.87 15.06
N ILE A 369 7.13 -7.92 15.98
CA ILE A 369 7.82 -8.06 17.27
C ILE A 369 6.76 -7.97 18.37
N GLU A 370 6.81 -8.87 19.33
CA GLU A 370 5.99 -8.81 20.52
C GLU A 370 6.86 -9.12 21.75
N LEU A 371 6.73 -8.30 22.80
CA LEU A 371 7.55 -8.43 24.01
C LEU A 371 7.01 -9.49 24.97
N ASP A 372 5.69 -9.69 24.97
CA ASP A 372 5.03 -10.58 25.90
C ASP A 372 4.86 -11.97 25.28
N GLU A 373 5.44 -12.96 25.94
CA GLU A 373 5.41 -14.37 25.51
C GLU A 373 3.98 -14.89 25.33
N LYS A 374 3.02 -14.45 26.16
CA LYS A 374 1.60 -14.84 26.06
C LYS A 374 0.93 -14.26 24.81
N PHE A 375 1.24 -12.98 24.48
CA PHE A 375 0.75 -12.37 23.27
C PHE A 375 1.40 -12.97 22.01
N CYS A 376 2.66 -13.42 22.09
CA CYS A 376 3.25 -14.23 21.02
C CYS A 376 2.46 -15.51 20.79
N ASP A 377 2.04 -16.21 21.84
CA ASP A 377 1.21 -17.42 21.74
C ASP A 377 -0.15 -17.11 21.11
N VAL A 378 -0.77 -15.98 21.48
CA VAL A 378 -2.01 -15.47 20.88
C VAL A 378 -1.83 -15.29 19.37
N ILE A 379 -0.76 -14.60 18.92
CA ILE A 379 -0.47 -14.39 17.51
C ILE A 379 -0.33 -15.71 16.75
N VAL A 380 0.45 -16.65 17.31
CA VAL A 380 0.67 -17.98 16.70
C VAL A 380 -0.63 -18.75 16.57
N LYS A 381 -1.46 -18.80 17.61
CA LYS A 381 -2.73 -19.52 17.63
C LYS A 381 -3.77 -18.89 16.70
N ARG A 382 -3.86 -17.55 16.70
CA ARG A 382 -4.75 -16.81 15.83
C ARG A 382 -4.42 -17.02 14.35
N TYR A 383 -3.11 -17.05 14.00
CA TYR A 383 -2.67 -17.39 12.67
C TYR A 383 -3.08 -18.82 12.27
N ILE A 384 -2.85 -19.82 13.17
CA ILE A 384 -3.23 -21.22 12.91
C ILE A 384 -4.74 -21.34 12.66
N GLU A 385 -5.56 -20.63 13.43
CA GLU A 385 -7.02 -20.62 13.26
C GLU A 385 -7.41 -19.96 11.93
N GLN A 386 -6.80 -18.82 11.58
CA GLN A 386 -7.04 -18.12 10.31
C GLN A 386 -6.76 -19.00 9.09
N VAL A 387 -5.65 -19.76 9.09
CA VAL A 387 -5.27 -20.59 7.94
C VAL A 387 -5.80 -22.03 8.03
N GLY A 388 -6.37 -22.44 9.15
CA GLY A 388 -6.93 -23.77 9.39
C GLY A 388 -5.90 -24.90 9.47
N SER A 389 -4.59 -24.60 9.60
CA SER A 389 -3.52 -25.60 9.65
C SER A 389 -2.29 -25.11 10.42
N ASN A 390 -1.59 -26.00 11.09
CA ASN A 390 -0.30 -25.74 11.75
C ASN A 390 0.91 -26.35 11.02
N GLU A 391 0.73 -26.96 9.85
CA GLU A 391 1.81 -27.65 9.11
C GLU A 391 2.97 -26.72 8.74
N LYS A 392 2.69 -25.45 8.47
CA LYS A 392 3.70 -24.43 8.11
C LYS A 392 4.08 -23.54 9.29
N VAL A 393 3.86 -24.02 10.52
CA VAL A 393 4.18 -23.28 11.74
C VAL A 393 5.36 -23.95 12.45
N SER A 394 6.43 -23.18 12.66
CA SER A 394 7.63 -23.64 13.35
C SER A 394 8.27 -22.49 14.12
N VAL A 395 9.14 -22.81 15.08
CA VAL A 395 9.91 -21.84 15.84
C VAL A 395 11.41 -22.11 15.68
N LEU A 396 12.17 -21.05 15.45
CA LEU A 396 13.63 -21.05 15.59
C LEU A 396 13.96 -20.70 17.05
N ARG A 397 14.41 -21.68 17.80
CA ARG A 397 14.81 -21.60 19.23
C ARG A 397 16.20 -22.18 19.42
N ASP A 398 17.12 -21.43 19.99
CA ASP A 398 18.52 -21.86 20.24
C ASP A 398 19.21 -22.43 18.98
N GLY A 399 18.97 -21.80 17.81
CA GLY A 399 19.54 -22.20 16.53
C GLY A 399 18.91 -23.46 15.90
N LYS A 400 17.83 -23.99 16.47
CA LYS A 400 17.10 -25.16 15.96
C LYS A 400 15.70 -24.78 15.51
N VAL A 401 15.28 -25.30 14.38
CA VAL A 401 13.89 -25.18 13.91
C VAL A 401 13.07 -26.34 14.46
N LEU A 402 12.07 -26.02 15.26
CA LEU A 402 11.17 -26.98 15.90
C LEU A 402 9.75 -26.80 15.34
N PRO A 403 9.05 -27.88 14.93
CA PRO A 403 7.64 -27.81 14.54
C PRO A 403 6.77 -27.33 15.71
N PHE A 404 5.68 -26.63 15.41
CA PHE A 404 4.71 -26.17 16.42
C PHE A 404 4.25 -27.28 17.37
N THR A 405 3.98 -28.48 16.82
CA THR A 405 3.48 -29.62 17.59
C THR A 405 4.44 -30.12 18.68
N GLU A 406 5.76 -29.97 18.49
CA GLU A 406 6.76 -30.31 19.49
C GLU A 406 6.80 -29.32 20.65
N VAL A 407 6.55 -28.05 20.35
CA VAL A 407 6.65 -26.96 21.34
C VAL A 407 5.36 -26.80 22.15
N ALA A 408 4.20 -26.88 21.48
CA ALA A 408 2.89 -26.75 22.12
C ALA A 408 2.56 -27.89 23.10
N ASN A 409 3.11 -29.11 22.88
CA ASN A 409 2.90 -30.25 23.74
C ASN A 409 3.84 -30.30 24.97
N THR A 410 4.83 -29.39 25.05
CA THR A 410 5.76 -29.32 26.18
C THR A 410 5.31 -28.37 27.29
N ALA A 411 4.20 -27.64 27.09
CA ALA A 411 3.60 -26.83 28.16
C ALA A 411 3.11 -27.78 29.28
N PRO A 412 3.48 -27.56 30.54
CA PRO A 412 3.03 -28.43 31.64
C PRO A 412 1.50 -28.39 31.72
N GLU A 413 0.86 -29.55 31.67
CA GLU A 413 -0.54 -29.70 32.09
C GLU A 413 -0.63 -29.22 33.56
N VAL A 414 -1.43 -28.17 33.82
CA VAL A 414 -1.69 -27.65 35.16
C VAL A 414 -2.80 -28.44 35.83
#